data_92bb50d3b69beb32f7b1424d84746e90
#
_entry.id   92bb50d3b69beb32f7b1424d84746e90
#
_cell.length_a   1.000
_cell.length_b   1.000
_cell.length_c   1.000
_cell.angle_alpha   90.00
_cell.angle_beta   90.00
_cell.angle_gamma   90.00
#
_symmetry.space_group_name_H-M   'P 1'
#
loop_
_entity.id
_entity.type
_entity.pdbx_description
1 polymer ?
#
loop_
_entity_poly.entity_id
_entity_poly.type
_entity_poly.pdbx_seq_one_letter_code
_entity_poly.pdbx_strand_id
1 'polypeptide(L)'
;SSLPRSSFIIPLCYVYVCLVNTSVSVVMDTMAVLRCPHTSPLTRISTTWEIILRDKPSCKKAYRSDTDETREINCTDDRITWVSRPEENPDLQIGPVAISHDGYYRCTITSHDGTFWHEYHLQVLVPPEVTLFLSRNRTAVCKAIAGKPAAHISWTPERDDCDTVEIYSANGTVTVQSTCAWEDPNVTTVTCSASHLTGNKSLWIKLNPGLGTSRFPSLTFLIILYVKLSLSVIILVIVGFVFFQRINDSR
;
A
#
# COMPACT_ATOMS: atom_id res chain seq x y z
N SER A 1 -11.34 -13.52 -61.93
CA SER A 1 -10.36 -12.87 -61.03
C SER A 1 -10.88 -11.51 -60.57
N SER A 2 -11.52 -11.49 -59.44
CA SER A 2 -12.06 -10.29 -58.80
C SER A 2 -11.28 -10.01 -57.53
N LEU A 3 -10.56 -8.86 -57.50
CA LEU A 3 -9.87 -8.32 -56.37
C LEU A 3 -10.88 -7.77 -55.32
N PRO A 4 -10.70 -7.98 -54.04
CA PRO A 4 -11.54 -7.35 -53.03
C PRO A 4 -11.17 -5.86 -52.86
N ARG A 5 -12.18 -5.01 -53.00
CA ARG A 5 -12.12 -3.58 -52.61
C ARG A 5 -11.94 -3.51 -51.09
N SER A 6 -10.75 -3.12 -50.64
CA SER A 6 -10.55 -2.65 -49.30
C SER A 6 -11.22 -1.28 -49.13
N SER A 7 -12.36 -1.27 -48.45
CA SER A 7 -13.01 -0.04 -48.00
C SER A 7 -12.14 0.58 -46.87
N PHE A 8 -11.39 1.62 -47.22
CA PHE A 8 -10.83 2.51 -46.24
C PHE A 8 -11.98 3.27 -45.57
N ILE A 9 -12.38 2.86 -44.39
CA ILE A 9 -13.23 3.66 -43.53
C ILE A 9 -12.30 4.75 -42.94
N ILE A 10 -12.32 5.92 -43.61
CA ILE A 10 -11.78 7.15 -43.00
C ILE A 10 -12.79 7.50 -41.91
N PRO A 11 -12.43 7.55 -40.62
CA PRO A 11 -13.34 8.06 -39.62
C PRO A 11 -13.54 9.54 -39.91
N LEU A 12 -14.75 9.91 -40.31
CA LEU A 12 -15.24 11.28 -40.40
C LEU A 12 -15.25 11.87 -38.97
N CYS A 13 -14.10 12.39 -38.54
CA CYS A 13 -14.00 13.24 -37.37
C CYS A 13 -14.37 14.68 -37.78
N TYR A 14 -15.63 14.89 -38.16
CA TYR A 14 -16.20 16.22 -38.34
C TYR A 14 -16.93 16.60 -37.06
N VAL A 15 -16.35 17.57 -36.33
CA VAL A 15 -16.99 18.34 -35.22
C VAL A 15 -17.51 17.51 -34.04
N TYR A 16 -16.71 16.59 -33.54
CA TYR A 16 -16.85 16.12 -32.17
C TYR A 16 -15.50 16.24 -31.48
N VAL A 17 -15.48 17.09 -30.47
CA VAL A 17 -14.40 17.25 -29.52
C VAL A 17 -14.01 15.85 -29.05
N CYS A 18 -12.81 15.39 -29.42
CA CYS A 18 -12.23 14.19 -28.82
C CYS A 18 -11.97 14.51 -27.33
N LEU A 19 -12.86 14.03 -26.48
CA LEU A 19 -12.69 14.03 -25.02
C LEU A 19 -11.57 13.04 -24.74
N VAL A 20 -10.33 13.51 -24.68
CA VAL A 20 -9.19 12.67 -24.29
C VAL A 20 -9.08 12.76 -22.77
N ASN A 21 -9.77 11.85 -22.10
CA ASN A 21 -9.58 11.64 -20.66
C ASN A 21 -8.40 10.70 -20.47
N THR A 22 -7.29 11.23 -19.99
CA THR A 22 -6.04 10.48 -19.78
C THR A 22 -5.89 10.16 -18.30
N SER A 23 -5.88 8.86 -17.94
CA SER A 23 -5.52 8.44 -16.58
C SER A 23 -4.01 8.38 -16.45
N VAL A 24 -3.48 9.06 -15.44
CA VAL A 24 -2.04 9.12 -15.13
C VAL A 24 -1.82 8.65 -13.70
N SER A 25 -0.99 7.62 -13.54
CA SER A 25 -0.61 7.13 -12.21
C SER A 25 0.78 7.65 -11.84
N VAL A 26 0.89 8.26 -10.66
CA VAL A 26 2.14 8.87 -10.17
C VAL A 26 2.42 8.40 -8.75
N VAL A 27 3.66 8.03 -8.49
CA VAL A 27 4.08 7.58 -7.15
C VAL A 27 4.19 8.79 -6.21
N MET A 28 3.71 8.64 -4.99
CA MET A 28 3.84 9.64 -3.94
C MET A 28 5.30 10.09 -3.76
N ASP A 29 5.51 11.34 -3.38
CA ASP A 29 6.80 12.00 -3.18
C ASP A 29 7.66 12.18 -4.47
N THR A 30 7.12 11.86 -5.66
CA THR A 30 7.75 12.18 -6.94
C THR A 30 7.19 13.47 -7.54
N MET A 31 7.64 13.83 -8.73
CA MET A 31 7.12 14.99 -9.49
C MET A 31 6.24 14.50 -10.64
N ALA A 32 5.14 15.22 -10.89
CA ALA A 32 4.29 15.01 -12.05
C ALA A 32 4.28 16.29 -12.92
N VAL A 33 4.23 16.11 -14.24
CA VAL A 33 4.01 17.18 -15.21
C VAL A 33 2.83 16.80 -16.09
N LEU A 34 1.80 17.63 -16.06
CA LEU A 34 0.61 17.51 -16.90
C LEU A 34 0.70 18.48 -18.06
N ARG A 35 0.57 17.96 -19.27
CA ARG A 35 0.77 18.77 -20.48
C ARG A 35 -0.54 19.36 -21.00
N CYS A 36 -0.49 20.61 -21.41
CA CYS A 36 -1.56 21.26 -22.15
C CYS A 36 -1.57 20.83 -23.63
N PRO A 37 -2.70 20.99 -24.35
CA PRO A 37 -2.74 20.85 -25.81
C PRO A 37 -1.70 21.75 -26.49
N HIS A 38 -1.05 21.22 -27.52
CA HIS A 38 -0.09 22.02 -28.30
C HIS A 38 -0.81 23.03 -29.18
N THR A 39 -0.55 24.30 -28.93
CA THR A 39 -1.00 25.43 -29.79
C THR A 39 0.18 26.39 -30.00
N SER A 40 0.18 27.10 -31.10
CA SER A 40 1.20 28.17 -31.33
C SER A 40 1.12 29.21 -30.20
N PRO A 41 2.24 29.57 -29.55
CA PRO A 41 2.25 30.66 -28.57
C PRO A 41 1.74 32.00 -29.14
N LEU A 42 1.97 32.23 -30.44
CA LEU A 42 1.57 33.49 -31.12
C LEU A 42 0.06 33.64 -31.31
N THR A 43 -0.69 32.53 -31.38
CA THR A 43 -2.14 32.51 -31.53
C THR A 43 -2.90 32.32 -30.23
N ARG A 44 -2.20 32.00 -29.11
CA ARG A 44 -2.78 31.72 -27.82
C ARG A 44 -3.29 33.01 -27.16
N ILE A 45 -4.56 32.99 -26.78
CA ILE A 45 -5.22 34.11 -26.08
C ILE A 45 -5.21 33.90 -24.58
N SER A 46 -5.53 32.67 -24.13
CA SER A 46 -5.51 32.33 -22.72
C SER A 46 -5.28 30.84 -22.49
N THR A 47 -4.73 30.54 -21.33
CA THR A 47 -4.59 29.15 -20.80
C THR A 47 -5.20 29.10 -19.42
N THR A 48 -6.00 28.07 -19.16
CA THR A 48 -6.63 27.86 -17.85
C THR A 48 -6.48 26.40 -17.43
N TRP A 49 -5.93 26.20 -16.25
CA TRP A 49 -6.01 24.94 -15.52
C TRP A 49 -7.15 24.99 -14.52
N GLU A 50 -8.04 24.01 -14.59
CA GLU A 50 -9.07 23.73 -13.59
C GLU A 50 -8.68 22.45 -12.86
N ILE A 51 -8.57 22.53 -11.53
CA ILE A 51 -8.05 21.46 -10.66
C ILE A 51 -9.13 21.14 -9.64
N ILE A 52 -9.61 19.89 -9.68
CA ILE A 52 -10.67 19.38 -8.81
C ILE A 52 -10.10 18.26 -7.95
N LEU A 53 -9.72 18.58 -6.71
CA LEU A 53 -9.21 17.64 -5.73
C LEU A 53 -10.34 17.17 -4.81
N ARG A 54 -10.13 16.01 -4.19
CA ARG A 54 -11.10 15.49 -3.21
C ARG A 54 -11.24 16.47 -2.04
N ASP A 55 -12.47 16.72 -1.65
CA ASP A 55 -12.84 17.53 -0.46
C ASP A 55 -12.30 18.97 -0.45
N LYS A 56 -11.94 19.50 -1.62
CA LYS A 56 -11.49 20.89 -1.78
C LYS A 56 -12.31 21.61 -2.84
N PRO A 57 -12.49 22.94 -2.71
CA PRO A 57 -13.06 23.73 -3.79
C PRO A 57 -12.18 23.66 -5.04
N SER A 58 -12.80 23.79 -6.22
CA SER A 58 -12.05 23.83 -7.50
C SER A 58 -11.07 24.99 -7.51
N CYS A 59 -9.79 24.68 -7.73
CA CYS A 59 -8.74 25.69 -7.97
C CYS A 59 -8.65 25.99 -9.46
N LYS A 60 -8.54 27.27 -9.81
CA LYS A 60 -8.30 27.72 -11.19
C LYS A 60 -7.04 28.55 -11.26
N LYS A 61 -6.12 28.14 -12.14
CA LYS A 61 -4.92 28.90 -12.52
C LYS A 61 -5.08 29.36 -13.97
N ALA A 62 -5.12 30.64 -14.22
CA ALA A 62 -5.33 31.18 -15.54
C ALA A 62 -4.20 32.16 -15.93
N TYR A 63 -3.84 32.16 -17.21
CA TYR A 63 -2.95 33.11 -17.83
C TYR A 63 -3.62 33.73 -19.05
N ARG A 64 -3.45 35.04 -19.24
CA ARG A 64 -3.94 35.79 -20.41
C ARG A 64 -2.78 36.48 -21.08
N SER A 65 -2.69 36.30 -22.40
CA SER A 65 -1.60 36.88 -23.20
C SER A 65 -1.79 38.37 -23.51
N ASP A 66 -3.04 38.89 -23.52
CA ASP A 66 -3.34 40.27 -23.79
C ASP A 66 -2.95 41.22 -22.65
N THR A 67 -3.00 40.73 -21.41
CA THR A 67 -2.63 41.50 -20.21
C THR A 67 -1.32 41.05 -19.58
N ASP A 68 -0.76 39.97 -20.06
CA ASP A 68 0.41 39.28 -19.48
C ASP A 68 0.24 38.98 -17.97
N GLU A 69 -0.99 38.63 -17.58
CA GLU A 69 -1.35 38.40 -16.19
C GLU A 69 -1.67 36.94 -15.88
N THR A 70 -1.21 36.51 -14.74
CA THR A 70 -1.65 35.26 -14.12
C THR A 70 -2.68 35.52 -13.02
N ARG A 71 -3.72 34.72 -12.97
CA ARG A 71 -4.75 34.79 -11.93
C ARG A 71 -5.00 33.42 -11.33
N GLU A 72 -5.09 33.38 -10.01
CA GLU A 72 -5.40 32.18 -9.26
C GLU A 72 -6.67 32.37 -8.41
N ILE A 73 -7.54 31.36 -8.41
CA ILE A 73 -8.80 31.37 -7.66
C ILE A 73 -8.89 30.06 -6.86
N ASN A 74 -9.06 30.16 -5.53
CA ASN A 74 -9.16 29.03 -4.59
C ASN A 74 -7.95 28.08 -4.63
N CYS A 75 -6.77 28.54 -5.05
CA CYS A 75 -5.55 27.74 -5.10
C CYS A 75 -4.78 27.94 -3.79
N THR A 76 -4.73 26.91 -2.97
CA THR A 76 -4.09 26.92 -1.64
C THR A 76 -2.87 26.02 -1.55
N ASP A 77 -2.60 25.20 -2.58
CA ASP A 77 -1.48 24.25 -2.61
C ASP A 77 -0.37 24.82 -3.50
N ASP A 78 0.72 25.26 -2.88
CA ASP A 78 1.89 25.87 -3.53
C ASP A 78 2.77 24.87 -4.30
N ARG A 79 2.51 23.56 -4.13
CA ARG A 79 3.18 22.49 -4.88
C ARG A 79 2.63 22.30 -6.29
N ILE A 80 1.50 22.94 -6.60
CA ILE A 80 0.88 22.93 -7.94
C ILE A 80 1.23 24.24 -8.62
N THR A 81 2.20 24.21 -9.53
CA THR A 81 2.75 25.39 -10.18
C THR A 81 2.80 25.24 -11.70
N TRP A 82 2.98 26.34 -12.42
CA TRP A 82 3.38 26.29 -13.82
C TRP A 82 4.79 25.71 -13.93
N VAL A 83 5.07 24.92 -14.98
CA VAL A 83 6.42 24.37 -15.23
C VAL A 83 7.45 25.49 -15.42
N SER A 84 7.05 26.55 -16.14
CA SER A 84 7.82 27.76 -16.37
C SER A 84 6.86 28.93 -16.58
N ARG A 85 7.29 29.97 -17.29
CA ARG A 85 6.40 31.07 -17.68
C ARG A 85 5.27 30.55 -18.57
N PRO A 86 3.98 30.78 -18.22
CA PRO A 86 2.84 30.21 -18.94
C PRO A 86 2.69 30.72 -20.40
N GLU A 87 3.29 31.85 -20.75
CA GLU A 87 3.39 32.32 -22.13
C GLU A 87 4.22 31.40 -23.02
N GLU A 88 5.27 30.80 -22.47
CA GLU A 88 6.17 29.87 -23.16
C GLU A 88 5.69 28.43 -23.04
N ASN A 89 5.47 28.01 -21.81
CA ASN A 89 5.07 26.63 -21.49
C ASN A 89 3.86 26.58 -20.54
N PRO A 90 2.67 26.24 -21.04
CA PRO A 90 1.44 26.19 -20.25
C PRO A 90 1.26 24.93 -19.40
N ASP A 91 2.26 24.05 -19.36
CA ASP A 91 2.19 22.80 -18.61
C ASP A 91 2.15 23.04 -17.10
N LEU A 92 1.50 22.13 -16.37
CA LEU A 92 1.36 22.15 -14.92
C LEU A 92 2.32 21.17 -14.28
N GLN A 93 3.05 21.61 -13.27
CA GLN A 93 3.91 20.78 -12.43
C GLN A 93 3.28 20.60 -11.05
N ILE A 94 3.36 19.37 -10.54
CA ILE A 94 2.92 19.01 -9.20
C ILE A 94 4.11 18.33 -8.52
N GLY A 95 4.59 18.89 -7.42
CA GLY A 95 5.73 18.27 -6.74
C GLY A 95 6.16 18.90 -5.42
N PRO A 96 6.48 18.04 -4.44
CA PRO A 96 6.29 16.58 -4.41
C PRO A 96 4.81 16.18 -4.38
N VAL A 97 4.46 15.13 -5.13
CA VAL A 97 3.09 14.62 -5.21
C VAL A 97 2.69 14.01 -3.87
N ALA A 98 1.55 14.42 -3.34
CA ALA A 98 0.94 13.85 -2.13
C ALA A 98 -0.39 13.18 -2.45
N ILE A 99 -0.92 12.35 -1.55
CA ILE A 99 -2.22 11.67 -1.70
C ILE A 99 -3.34 12.68 -1.98
N SER A 100 -3.26 13.88 -1.42
CA SER A 100 -4.23 14.97 -1.63
C SER A 100 -4.27 15.53 -3.05
N HIS A 101 -3.29 15.19 -3.91
CA HIS A 101 -3.28 15.60 -5.33
C HIS A 101 -4.06 14.64 -6.24
N ASP A 102 -4.57 13.53 -5.71
CA ASP A 102 -5.47 12.64 -6.43
C ASP A 102 -6.73 13.41 -6.85
N GLY A 103 -7.02 13.43 -8.15
CA GLY A 103 -8.13 14.23 -8.66
C GLY A 103 -8.14 14.44 -10.16
N TYR A 104 -8.94 15.39 -10.59
CA TYR A 104 -9.13 15.72 -12.00
C TYR A 104 -8.49 17.08 -12.31
N TYR A 105 -7.82 17.12 -13.46
CA TYR A 105 -7.08 18.30 -13.95
C TYR A 105 -7.47 18.53 -15.40
N ARG A 106 -7.96 19.73 -15.72
CA ARG A 106 -8.32 20.11 -17.08
C ARG A 106 -7.50 21.32 -17.49
N CYS A 107 -6.72 21.19 -18.56
CA CYS A 107 -6.14 22.33 -19.26
C CYS A 107 -7.05 22.77 -20.39
N THR A 108 -7.37 24.03 -20.46
CA THR A 108 -8.10 24.66 -21.56
C THR A 108 -7.25 25.77 -22.16
N ILE A 109 -7.02 25.72 -23.47
CA ILE A 109 -6.35 26.77 -24.23
C ILE A 109 -7.36 27.39 -25.18
N THR A 110 -7.50 28.71 -25.11
CA THR A 110 -8.24 29.50 -26.12
C THR A 110 -7.23 30.19 -27.03
N SER A 111 -7.40 30.02 -28.34
CA SER A 111 -6.60 30.63 -29.36
C SER A 111 -7.48 31.24 -30.45
N HIS A 112 -6.88 31.98 -31.42
CA HIS A 112 -7.62 32.45 -32.58
C HIS A 112 -8.19 31.34 -33.45
N ASP A 113 -7.61 30.11 -33.37
CA ASP A 113 -8.03 28.94 -34.14
C ASP A 113 -9.15 28.15 -33.45
N GLY A 114 -9.47 28.48 -32.20
CA GLY A 114 -10.50 27.81 -31.40
C GLY A 114 -10.10 27.51 -29.96
N THR A 115 -10.92 26.73 -29.30
CA THR A 115 -10.69 26.29 -27.90
C THR A 115 -10.37 24.80 -27.86
N PHE A 116 -9.26 24.47 -27.22
CA PHE A 116 -8.75 23.11 -27.07
C PHE A 116 -8.64 22.78 -25.60
N TRP A 117 -8.89 21.52 -25.22
CA TRP A 117 -8.72 21.09 -23.84
C TRP A 117 -8.20 19.65 -23.74
N HIS A 118 -7.59 19.34 -22.61
CA HIS A 118 -7.15 18.01 -22.23
C HIS A 118 -7.50 17.78 -20.77
N GLU A 119 -8.05 16.61 -20.47
CA GLU A 119 -8.39 16.21 -19.12
C GLU A 119 -7.51 15.06 -18.64
N TYR A 120 -7.08 15.16 -17.39
CA TYR A 120 -6.32 14.13 -16.70
C TYR A 120 -7.08 13.67 -15.45
N HIS A 121 -7.10 12.37 -15.22
CA HIS A 121 -7.39 11.79 -13.93
C HIS A 121 -6.08 11.37 -13.30
N LEU A 122 -5.55 12.16 -12.38
CA LEU A 122 -4.31 11.87 -11.65
C LEU A 122 -4.62 10.92 -10.50
N GLN A 123 -4.02 9.74 -10.52
CA GLN A 123 -4.09 8.73 -9.48
C GLN A 123 -2.75 8.66 -8.74
N VAL A 124 -2.77 8.93 -7.45
CA VAL A 124 -1.56 8.87 -6.63
C VAL A 124 -1.37 7.45 -6.11
N LEU A 125 -0.22 6.85 -6.46
CA LEU A 125 0.18 5.54 -5.96
C LEU A 125 1.00 5.69 -4.69
N VAL A 126 0.63 4.92 -3.65
CA VAL A 126 1.38 4.86 -2.39
C VAL A 126 1.93 3.45 -2.23
N PRO A 127 3.26 3.26 -2.24
CA PRO A 127 3.86 1.95 -2.03
C PRO A 127 3.56 1.45 -0.62
N PRO A 128 3.08 0.20 -0.45
CA PRO A 128 2.81 -0.34 0.88
C PRO A 128 4.11 -0.69 1.60
N GLU A 129 4.13 -0.52 2.92
CA GLU A 129 5.13 -1.15 3.77
C GLU A 129 4.75 -2.61 4.02
N VAL A 130 5.65 -3.55 3.65
CA VAL A 130 5.37 -4.98 3.81
C VAL A 130 6.12 -5.52 5.00
N THR A 131 5.38 -6.18 5.91
CA THR A 131 5.89 -6.82 7.12
C THR A 131 5.41 -8.27 7.21
N LEU A 132 6.25 -9.15 7.77
CA LEU A 132 5.96 -10.56 7.98
C LEU A 132 6.43 -10.97 9.37
N PHE A 133 5.57 -11.60 10.15
CA PHE A 133 5.92 -12.09 11.48
C PHE A 133 5.17 -13.39 11.82
N LEU A 134 5.71 -14.12 12.78
CA LEU A 134 5.07 -15.32 13.33
C LEU A 134 4.19 -14.94 14.53
N SER A 135 2.98 -15.48 14.52
CA SER A 135 2.10 -15.55 15.66
C SER A 135 2.24 -16.92 16.35
N ARG A 136 1.34 -17.26 17.28
CA ARG A 136 1.35 -18.55 17.97
C ARG A 136 0.97 -19.69 17.00
N ASN A 137 1.33 -20.92 17.36
CA ASN A 137 0.91 -22.16 16.66
C ASN A 137 1.25 -22.19 15.16
N ARG A 138 2.49 -21.81 14.79
CA ARG A 138 2.95 -21.82 13.38
C ARG A 138 2.06 -20.97 12.44
N THR A 139 1.44 -19.93 12.95
CA THR A 139 0.66 -18.99 12.16
C THR A 139 1.56 -17.82 11.72
N ALA A 140 1.65 -17.60 10.41
CA ALA A 140 2.33 -16.45 9.83
C ALA A 140 1.32 -15.35 9.49
N VAL A 141 1.68 -14.11 9.79
CA VAL A 141 0.89 -12.92 9.46
C VAL A 141 1.71 -12.02 8.57
N CYS A 142 1.19 -11.74 7.38
CA CYS A 142 1.74 -10.80 6.41
C CYS A 142 0.86 -9.57 6.33
N LYS A 143 1.48 -8.39 6.34
CA LYS A 143 0.76 -7.10 6.18
C LYS A 143 1.41 -6.28 5.11
N ALA A 144 0.59 -5.75 4.21
CA ALA A 144 0.93 -4.67 3.29
C ALA A 144 0.23 -3.40 3.78
N ILE A 145 0.97 -2.51 4.44
CA ILE A 145 0.44 -1.40 5.24
C ILE A 145 0.35 -0.14 4.39
N ALA A 146 -0.82 0.50 4.40
CA ALA A 146 -1.08 1.82 3.84
C ALA A 146 -0.77 1.96 2.33
N GLY A 147 -0.97 0.89 1.54
CA GLY A 147 -0.86 0.95 0.08
C GLY A 147 -2.03 1.69 -0.59
N LYS A 148 -1.80 2.28 -1.75
CA LYS A 148 -2.85 2.82 -2.62
C LYS A 148 -2.48 2.58 -4.07
N PRO A 149 -3.31 1.78 -4.80
CA PRO A 149 -4.45 0.99 -4.33
C PRO A 149 -4.04 -0.11 -3.33
N ALA A 150 -4.98 -0.98 -2.94
CA ALA A 150 -4.69 -2.13 -2.10
C ALA A 150 -3.68 -3.07 -2.77
N ALA A 151 -2.73 -3.62 -2.00
CA ALA A 151 -1.82 -4.63 -2.49
C ALA A 151 -2.48 -6.01 -2.50
N HIS A 152 -2.03 -6.89 -3.37
CA HIS A 152 -2.42 -8.31 -3.34
C HIS A 152 -1.34 -9.13 -2.63
N ILE A 153 -1.75 -9.94 -1.64
CA ILE A 153 -0.85 -10.84 -0.89
C ILE A 153 -1.04 -12.28 -1.36
N SER A 154 0.07 -12.96 -1.63
CA SER A 154 0.13 -14.39 -1.94
C SER A 154 1.18 -15.10 -1.08
N TRP A 155 1.02 -16.41 -0.89
CA TRP A 155 1.88 -17.24 -0.08
C TRP A 155 2.60 -18.31 -0.88
N THR A 156 3.79 -18.67 -0.44
CA THR A 156 4.53 -19.85 -0.92
C THR A 156 5.02 -20.67 0.27
N PRO A 157 4.64 -21.96 0.37
CA PRO A 157 3.78 -22.72 -0.54
C PRO A 157 2.38 -22.13 -0.69
N GLU A 158 1.75 -22.33 -1.86
CA GLU A 158 0.43 -21.77 -2.18
C GLU A 158 -0.65 -22.31 -1.25
N ARG A 159 -1.54 -21.42 -0.78
CA ARG A 159 -2.67 -21.74 0.08
C ARG A 159 -3.84 -20.80 -0.19
N ASP A 160 -5.04 -21.36 -0.31
CA ASP A 160 -6.28 -20.63 -0.58
C ASP A 160 -7.12 -20.40 0.69
N ASP A 161 -6.75 -21.04 1.81
CA ASP A 161 -7.49 -21.02 3.08
C ASP A 161 -6.96 -19.97 4.08
N CYS A 162 -6.19 -18.98 3.59
CA CYS A 162 -5.70 -17.89 4.41
C CYS A 162 -6.78 -16.83 4.65
N ASP A 163 -6.92 -16.40 5.90
CA ASP A 163 -7.79 -15.30 6.24
C ASP A 163 -7.15 -13.97 5.80
N THR A 164 -7.83 -13.23 4.92
CA THR A 164 -7.34 -11.95 4.39
C THR A 164 -8.36 -10.84 4.66
N VAL A 165 -7.90 -9.79 5.30
CA VAL A 165 -8.71 -8.63 5.70
C VAL A 165 -8.12 -7.35 5.11
N GLU A 166 -8.99 -6.48 4.59
CA GLU A 166 -8.65 -5.14 4.14
C GLU A 166 -9.14 -4.08 5.13
N ILE A 167 -8.27 -3.17 5.52
CA ILE A 167 -8.55 -2.07 6.44
C ILE A 167 -8.37 -0.76 5.69
N TYR A 168 -9.44 -0.03 5.49
CA TYR A 168 -9.48 1.24 4.76
C TYR A 168 -9.23 2.41 5.72
N SER A 169 -8.31 3.29 5.32
CA SER A 169 -7.99 4.52 6.05
C SER A 169 -8.70 5.73 5.43
N ALA A 170 -8.95 6.76 6.23
CA ALA A 170 -9.65 7.98 5.79
C ALA A 170 -8.93 8.71 4.63
N ASN A 171 -7.60 8.60 4.54
CA ASN A 171 -6.79 9.18 3.46
C ASN A 171 -6.85 8.38 2.14
N GLY A 172 -7.63 7.27 2.09
CA GLY A 172 -7.79 6.42 0.91
C GLY A 172 -6.70 5.37 0.72
N THR A 173 -5.79 5.18 1.69
CA THR A 173 -4.87 4.04 1.71
C THR A 173 -5.55 2.80 2.29
N VAL A 174 -5.05 1.63 1.91
CA VAL A 174 -5.58 0.33 2.36
C VAL A 174 -4.45 -0.48 2.97
N THR A 175 -4.70 -1.05 4.14
CA THR A 175 -3.82 -2.06 4.74
C THR A 175 -4.43 -3.43 4.51
N VAL A 176 -3.70 -4.29 3.81
CA VAL A 176 -4.09 -5.68 3.58
C VAL A 176 -3.32 -6.56 4.55
N GLN A 177 -4.04 -7.37 5.33
CA GLN A 177 -3.46 -8.36 6.24
C GLN A 177 -3.91 -9.74 5.83
N SER A 178 -2.96 -10.66 5.62
CA SER A 178 -3.23 -12.07 5.36
C SER A 178 -2.62 -12.92 6.48
N THR A 179 -3.41 -13.83 7.01
CA THR A 179 -3.05 -14.70 8.14
C THR A 179 -3.21 -16.16 7.72
N CYS A 180 -2.12 -16.92 7.77
CA CYS A 180 -2.09 -18.34 7.41
C CYS A 180 -1.56 -19.20 8.55
N ALA A 181 -2.26 -20.30 8.87
CA ALA A 181 -1.80 -21.34 9.78
C ALA A 181 -1.18 -22.50 8.99
N TRP A 182 0.00 -22.96 9.41
CA TRP A 182 0.75 -24.00 8.73
C TRP A 182 0.83 -25.28 9.61
N GLU A 183 -0.08 -26.20 9.38
CA GLU A 183 -0.18 -27.42 10.18
C GLU A 183 0.84 -28.49 9.78
N ASP A 184 1.22 -28.53 8.47
CA ASP A 184 2.18 -29.51 7.96
C ASP A 184 3.58 -29.28 8.57
N PRO A 185 4.12 -30.22 9.34
CA PRO A 185 5.45 -30.13 9.96
C PRO A 185 6.60 -30.08 8.94
N ASN A 186 6.38 -30.54 7.71
CA ASN A 186 7.38 -30.54 6.64
C ASN A 186 7.59 -29.13 6.06
N VAL A 187 6.64 -28.22 6.21
CA VAL A 187 6.78 -26.82 5.80
C VAL A 187 7.63 -26.11 6.85
N THR A 188 8.89 -25.87 6.55
CA THR A 188 9.85 -25.22 7.46
C THR A 188 10.00 -23.73 7.21
N THR A 189 9.66 -23.26 6.03
CA THR A 189 9.80 -21.87 5.61
C THR A 189 8.59 -21.44 4.78
N VAL A 190 8.10 -20.25 5.01
CA VAL A 190 7.01 -19.66 4.23
C VAL A 190 7.42 -18.30 3.71
N THR A 191 6.95 -17.97 2.52
CA THR A 191 7.19 -16.69 1.86
C THR A 191 5.86 -15.99 1.64
N CYS A 192 5.80 -14.74 2.04
CA CYS A 192 4.73 -13.82 1.70
C CYS A 192 5.20 -12.92 0.56
N SER A 193 4.41 -12.82 -0.52
CA SER A 193 4.65 -11.94 -1.65
C SER A 193 3.52 -10.92 -1.75
N ALA A 194 3.85 -9.66 -1.60
CA ALA A 194 2.94 -8.54 -1.82
C ALA A 194 3.16 -7.96 -3.21
N SER A 195 2.12 -7.99 -4.05
CA SER A 195 2.10 -7.42 -5.40
C SER A 195 1.36 -6.09 -5.39
N HIS A 196 1.97 -5.04 -5.95
CA HIS A 196 1.41 -3.69 -6.01
C HIS A 196 1.85 -2.98 -7.30
N LEU A 197 1.13 -1.95 -7.74
CA LEU A 197 1.46 -1.17 -8.94
C LEU A 197 2.82 -0.47 -8.88
N THR A 198 3.35 -0.22 -7.68
CA THR A 198 4.68 0.37 -7.47
C THR A 198 5.81 -0.67 -7.43
N GLY A 199 5.49 -1.95 -7.51
CA GLY A 199 6.43 -3.07 -7.48
C GLY A 199 6.02 -4.19 -6.54
N ASN A 200 6.75 -5.30 -6.61
CA ASN A 200 6.51 -6.49 -5.80
C ASN A 200 7.55 -6.59 -4.68
N LYS A 201 7.12 -7.03 -3.50
CA LYS A 201 8.00 -7.28 -2.36
C LYS A 201 7.70 -8.62 -1.74
N SER A 202 8.75 -9.47 -1.57
CA SER A 202 8.62 -10.78 -0.97
C SER A 202 9.45 -10.85 0.31
N LEU A 203 8.87 -11.40 1.37
CA LEU A 203 9.52 -11.66 2.64
C LEU A 203 9.33 -13.15 2.99
N TRP A 204 10.34 -13.73 3.61
CA TRP A 204 10.28 -15.11 4.05
C TRP A 204 10.58 -15.22 5.55
N ILE A 205 10.02 -16.25 6.20
CA ILE A 205 10.24 -16.53 7.61
C ILE A 205 10.29 -18.05 7.85
N LYS A 206 11.18 -18.47 8.74
CA LYS A 206 11.20 -19.88 9.18
C LYS A 206 10.09 -20.11 10.20
N LEU A 207 9.27 -21.11 9.94
CA LEU A 207 8.34 -21.60 10.92
C LEU A 207 9.13 -22.36 12.00
N ASN A 208 9.00 -21.96 13.25
CA ASN A 208 9.54 -22.75 14.34
C ASN A 208 8.98 -24.18 14.18
N PRO A 209 9.81 -25.25 14.31
CA PRO A 209 9.26 -26.58 14.48
C PRO A 209 8.23 -26.42 15.60
N GLY A 210 6.95 -26.69 15.29
CA GLY A 210 5.90 -26.51 16.29
C GLY A 210 6.48 -27.07 17.58
N LEU A 211 6.35 -26.36 18.67
CA LEU A 211 6.46 -26.97 19.98
C LEU A 211 5.46 -28.12 19.89
N GLY A 212 5.95 -29.25 19.31
CA GLY A 212 5.32 -30.51 19.54
C GLY A 212 5.12 -30.43 21.02
N THR A 213 3.87 -30.45 21.49
CA THR A 213 3.59 -30.58 22.89
C THR A 213 4.67 -31.53 23.36
N SER A 214 5.76 -30.96 23.96
CA SER A 214 6.59 -31.78 24.80
C SER A 214 5.56 -32.17 25.85
N ARG A 215 4.88 -33.28 25.58
CA ARG A 215 4.44 -34.14 26.62
C ARG A 215 5.75 -34.39 27.38
N PHE A 216 6.09 -33.48 28.29
CA PHE A 216 6.78 -33.92 29.46
C PHE A 216 5.92 -35.10 29.87
N PRO A 217 6.42 -36.33 29.72
CA PRO A 217 5.60 -37.44 30.09
C PRO A 217 5.20 -37.10 31.51
N SER A 218 3.90 -36.99 31.75
CA SER A 218 3.36 -36.79 33.11
C SER A 218 4.03 -37.75 34.10
N LEU A 219 4.56 -38.84 33.56
CA LEU A 219 5.41 -39.84 34.22
C LEU A 219 6.73 -39.24 34.77
N THR A 220 7.46 -38.42 34.00
CA THR A 220 8.73 -37.80 34.51
C THR A 220 8.45 -36.80 35.61
N PHE A 221 7.39 -36.02 35.48
CA PHE A 221 6.99 -35.06 36.53
C PHE A 221 6.53 -35.82 37.80
N LEU A 222 5.78 -36.90 37.62
CA LEU A 222 5.37 -37.81 38.73
C LEU A 222 6.56 -38.48 39.38
N ILE A 223 7.54 -38.94 38.63
CA ILE A 223 8.78 -39.59 39.17
C ILE A 223 9.56 -38.54 39.98
N ILE A 224 9.77 -37.34 39.48
CA ILE A 224 10.49 -36.27 40.21
C ILE A 224 9.75 -35.88 41.50
N LEU A 225 8.41 -35.78 41.44
CA LEU A 225 7.59 -35.50 42.62
C LEU A 225 7.67 -36.64 43.65
N TYR A 226 7.60 -37.88 43.21
CA TYR A 226 7.71 -39.07 44.06
C TYR A 226 9.07 -39.18 44.74
N VAL A 227 10.17 -38.93 44.01
CA VAL A 227 11.54 -38.89 44.58
C VAL A 227 11.67 -37.78 45.63
N LYS A 228 11.15 -36.61 45.40
CA LYS A 228 11.18 -35.52 46.38
C LYS A 228 10.38 -35.85 47.65
N LEU A 229 9.20 -36.43 47.49
CA LEU A 229 8.39 -36.83 48.64
C LEU A 229 9.05 -37.97 49.44
N SER A 230 9.62 -38.97 48.80
CA SER A 230 10.31 -40.07 49.46
C SER A 230 11.54 -39.61 50.26
N LEU A 231 12.34 -38.67 49.67
CA LEU A 231 13.47 -38.04 50.37
C LEU A 231 13.02 -37.26 51.60
N SER A 232 11.92 -36.51 51.52
CA SER A 232 11.42 -35.73 52.66
C SER A 232 10.94 -36.65 53.81
N VAL A 233 10.30 -37.78 53.50
CA VAL A 233 9.87 -38.75 54.50
C VAL A 233 11.06 -39.42 55.17
N ILE A 234 12.12 -39.79 54.44
CA ILE A 234 13.36 -40.34 54.99
C ILE A 234 14.02 -39.35 55.98
N ILE A 235 14.10 -38.10 55.59
CA ILE A 235 14.66 -37.04 56.46
C ILE A 235 13.85 -36.91 57.77
N LEU A 236 12.52 -36.90 57.70
CA LEU A 236 11.65 -36.82 58.88
C LEU A 236 11.82 -38.03 59.78
N VAL A 237 11.96 -39.24 59.21
CA VAL A 237 12.23 -40.45 60.02
C VAL A 237 13.57 -40.36 60.71
N ILE A 238 14.63 -39.93 60.04
CA ILE A 238 15.96 -39.78 60.63
C ILE A 238 15.94 -38.73 61.76
N VAL A 239 15.32 -37.58 61.51
CA VAL A 239 15.19 -36.53 62.55
C VAL A 239 14.39 -37.01 63.75
N GLY A 240 13.27 -37.73 63.50
CA GLY A 240 12.46 -38.33 64.57
C GLY A 240 13.23 -39.36 65.39
N PHE A 241 14.04 -40.19 64.73
CA PHE A 241 14.86 -41.20 65.38
C PHE A 241 15.96 -40.57 66.27
N VAL A 242 16.66 -39.58 65.74
CA VAL A 242 17.69 -38.82 66.48
C VAL A 242 17.06 -38.09 67.65
N PHE A 243 15.90 -37.52 67.52
CA PHE A 243 15.18 -36.83 68.61
C PHE A 243 14.75 -37.84 69.69
N PHE A 244 14.26 -39.00 69.32
CA PHE A 244 13.90 -40.10 70.24
C PHE A 244 15.08 -40.61 70.98
N GLN A 245 16.25 -40.83 70.35
CA GLN A 245 17.50 -41.20 71.02
C GLN A 245 17.93 -40.16 72.05
N ARG A 246 17.90 -38.86 71.70
CA ARG A 246 18.24 -37.80 72.63
C ARG A 246 17.35 -37.77 73.87
N ILE A 247 16.10 -38.05 73.74
CA ILE A 247 15.17 -38.12 74.89
C ILE A 247 15.50 -39.34 75.78
N ASN A 248 15.85 -40.48 75.16
CA ASN A 248 16.22 -41.65 75.92
C ASN A 248 17.57 -41.53 76.63
N ASP A 249 18.55 -40.82 76.07
CA ASP A 249 19.86 -40.54 76.73
C ASP A 249 19.77 -39.48 77.82
N SER A 250 18.66 -38.78 77.91
CA SER A 250 18.41 -37.72 78.93
C SER A 250 17.57 -38.24 80.10
N ARG A 251 17.22 -39.56 80.13
CA ARG A 251 16.57 -40.24 81.25
C ARG A 251 17.58 -41.14 81.96
#